data_b78d4b3e3c2facaebb7d35d7aeb18389
#
_entry.id   b78d4b3e3c2facaebb7d35d7aeb18389
#
_cell.length_a   1.000
_cell.length_b   1.000
_cell.length_c   1.000
_cell.angle_alpha   90.00
_cell.angle_beta   90.00
_cell.angle_gamma   90.00
#
_symmetry.space_group_name_H-M   'P 1'
#
loop_
_entity.id
_entity.type
_entity.pdbx_description
1 polymer ?
#
loop_
_entity_poly.entity_id
_entity_poly.type
_entity_poly.pdbx_seq_one_letter_code
_entity_poly.pdbx_strand_id
1 'polypeptide(L)'
;MRLQGFTLIEAIVGMAIFLIVTGSLFGITQLIFESIGQTRVRHTARLLANEKIEEARNLSYEDLGTVGGIPAGPIEPIEQVSLGGIMFEVTTTIAYVDDPFDGEAPADLVSTDYKRVRVKLEWAGAFASGKRPVVLVTDVAPKGIETNDGGGTLSLLVFNSEGNPLNGAGIHIVNSTVNPQVDLTITSDSFGRVILPGAPSAIESYEITVTKAGYSSDRTYSTQEVTNPSKSHITVLEGQVSEASFAIDKVSSLTVNTFGSRLAGFPTLTNVDLRIRGEKIIGNDETESPIYKFDELIQTNTSGTYTFSNMEFDSYIFEVVDGSYDLAGSNPALPIGLNADEHLNIDLSLAPDSPDGSLLVLVADSGDVSLSSSSARLINGLLSYDETIETGDTGDPDFGHAFFNSLNATAYKLTISLTGYEEATSSIQINEDVFTTIILNKK
;
A
#
# COMPACT_ATOMS: atom_id res chain seq x y z
N MET A 1 -39.97 -72.65 -33.52
CA MET A 1 -39.09 -71.53 -33.11
C MET A 1 -39.20 -71.34 -31.58
N ARG A 2 -38.15 -71.63 -30.83
CA ARG A 2 -38.14 -71.35 -29.38
C ARG A 2 -37.77 -69.86 -29.20
N LEU A 3 -38.70 -69.09 -28.74
CA LEU A 3 -38.42 -67.71 -28.30
C LEU A 3 -37.56 -67.81 -27.05
N GLN A 4 -36.29 -67.44 -27.18
CA GLN A 4 -35.42 -67.29 -26.01
C GLN A 4 -35.82 -66.00 -25.32
N GLY A 5 -36.22 -66.10 -24.07
CA GLY A 5 -36.52 -64.93 -23.24
C GLY A 5 -35.24 -64.25 -22.77
N PHE A 6 -35.29 -62.89 -22.61
CA PHE A 6 -34.22 -62.09 -22.07
C PHE A 6 -33.86 -62.56 -20.62
N THR A 7 -32.59 -62.67 -20.32
CA THR A 7 -32.13 -62.88 -18.96
C THR A 7 -32.14 -61.58 -18.14
N LEU A 8 -32.29 -61.70 -16.80
CA LEU A 8 -32.32 -60.52 -15.93
C LEU A 8 -31.00 -59.69 -16.03
N ILE A 9 -29.89 -60.39 -16.23
CA ILE A 9 -28.56 -59.73 -16.38
C ILE A 9 -28.45 -58.93 -17.68
N GLU A 10 -29.02 -59.46 -18.76
CA GLU A 10 -29.08 -58.76 -20.05
C GLU A 10 -29.92 -57.51 -19.98
N ALA A 11 -31.04 -57.52 -19.24
CA ALA A 11 -31.89 -56.37 -19.02
C ALA A 11 -31.17 -55.29 -18.18
N ILE A 12 -30.42 -55.70 -17.14
CA ILE A 12 -29.64 -54.76 -16.27
C ILE A 12 -28.49 -54.15 -17.07
N VAL A 13 -27.73 -54.93 -17.82
CA VAL A 13 -26.65 -54.43 -18.68
C VAL A 13 -27.18 -53.50 -19.74
N GLY A 14 -28.29 -53.86 -20.38
CA GLY A 14 -28.92 -52.99 -21.38
C GLY A 14 -29.41 -51.68 -20.82
N MET A 15 -29.98 -51.68 -19.60
CA MET A 15 -30.40 -50.46 -18.90
C MET A 15 -29.20 -49.61 -18.49
N ALA A 16 -28.10 -50.20 -18.00
CA ALA A 16 -26.87 -49.49 -17.68
C ALA A 16 -26.25 -48.78 -18.89
N ILE A 17 -26.14 -49.48 -20.02
CA ILE A 17 -25.64 -48.92 -21.27
C ILE A 17 -26.56 -47.78 -21.75
N PHE A 18 -27.89 -47.99 -21.70
CA PHE A 18 -28.88 -46.96 -22.07
C PHE A 18 -28.73 -45.70 -21.24
N LEU A 19 -28.55 -45.83 -19.90
CA LEU A 19 -28.36 -44.68 -19.00
C LEU A 19 -27.06 -43.91 -19.29
N ILE A 20 -25.96 -44.63 -19.57
CA ILE A 20 -24.67 -44.01 -19.94
C ILE A 20 -24.79 -43.25 -21.28
N VAL A 21 -25.39 -43.85 -22.27
CA VAL A 21 -25.59 -43.22 -23.58
C VAL A 21 -26.50 -42.00 -23.49
N THR A 22 -27.62 -42.13 -22.76
CA THR A 22 -28.58 -41.04 -22.59
C THR A 22 -27.97 -39.88 -21.78
N GLY A 23 -27.20 -40.20 -20.72
CA GLY A 23 -26.47 -39.22 -19.90
C GLY A 23 -25.41 -38.48 -20.71
N SER A 24 -24.68 -39.19 -21.57
CA SER A 24 -23.69 -38.60 -22.48
C SER A 24 -24.32 -37.68 -23.52
N LEU A 25 -25.44 -38.09 -24.12
CA LEU A 25 -26.18 -37.24 -25.08
C LEU A 25 -26.74 -35.99 -24.40
N PHE A 26 -27.23 -36.09 -23.19
CA PHE A 26 -27.70 -34.94 -22.41
C PHE A 26 -26.57 -33.96 -22.11
N GLY A 27 -25.39 -34.49 -21.68
CA GLY A 27 -24.20 -33.66 -21.44
C GLY A 27 -23.72 -32.92 -22.68
N ILE A 28 -23.68 -33.61 -23.84
CA ILE A 28 -23.33 -32.99 -25.14
C ILE A 28 -24.33 -31.88 -25.50
N THR A 29 -25.62 -32.15 -25.33
CA THR A 29 -26.68 -31.18 -25.61
C THR A 29 -26.54 -29.93 -24.78
N GLN A 30 -26.25 -30.07 -23.47
CA GLN A 30 -25.98 -28.93 -22.59
C GLN A 30 -24.78 -28.10 -23.03
N LEU A 31 -23.64 -28.74 -23.40
CA LEU A 31 -22.46 -28.07 -23.93
C LEU A 31 -22.76 -27.29 -25.21
N ILE A 32 -23.58 -27.86 -26.09
CA ILE A 32 -23.99 -27.20 -27.36
C ILE A 32 -24.82 -25.93 -27.02
N PHE A 33 -25.83 -26.04 -26.15
CA PHE A 33 -26.65 -24.87 -25.77
C PHE A 33 -25.80 -23.80 -25.07
N GLU A 34 -24.89 -24.19 -24.19
CA GLU A 34 -23.96 -23.25 -23.56
C GLU A 34 -23.08 -22.55 -24.59
N SER A 35 -22.49 -23.29 -25.54
CA SER A 35 -21.65 -22.74 -26.63
C SER A 35 -22.42 -21.78 -27.54
N ILE A 36 -23.65 -22.14 -27.91
CA ILE A 36 -24.53 -21.25 -28.71
C ILE A 36 -24.87 -20.00 -27.95
N GLY A 37 -25.25 -20.13 -26.65
CA GLY A 37 -25.53 -19.01 -25.77
C GLY A 37 -24.37 -18.05 -25.68
N GLN A 38 -23.19 -18.59 -25.43
CA GLN A 38 -21.94 -17.83 -25.35
C GLN A 38 -21.62 -17.08 -26.66
N THR A 39 -21.75 -17.75 -27.78
CA THR A 39 -21.48 -17.16 -29.10
C THR A 39 -22.44 -16.01 -29.38
N ARG A 40 -23.73 -16.19 -29.05
CA ARG A 40 -24.75 -15.17 -29.19
C ARG A 40 -24.43 -13.92 -28.34
N VAL A 41 -24.12 -14.11 -27.04
CA VAL A 41 -23.79 -13.01 -26.16
C VAL A 41 -22.56 -12.25 -26.65
N ARG A 42 -21.50 -12.98 -27.05
CA ARG A 42 -20.28 -12.37 -27.58
C ARG A 42 -20.48 -11.61 -28.88
N HIS A 43 -21.36 -12.11 -29.73
CA HIS A 43 -21.75 -11.41 -30.96
C HIS A 43 -22.51 -10.12 -30.65
N THR A 44 -23.46 -10.15 -29.70
CA THR A 44 -24.19 -8.98 -29.23
C THR A 44 -23.26 -7.95 -28.61
N ALA A 45 -22.29 -8.38 -27.77
CA ALA A 45 -21.27 -7.52 -27.20
C ALA A 45 -20.42 -6.83 -28.29
N ARG A 46 -20.04 -7.55 -29.36
CA ARG A 46 -19.30 -6.94 -30.48
C ARG A 46 -20.11 -5.90 -31.23
N LEU A 47 -21.41 -6.15 -31.46
CA LEU A 47 -22.27 -5.19 -32.12
C LEU A 47 -22.41 -3.91 -31.28
N LEU A 48 -22.63 -4.05 -29.97
CA LEU A 48 -22.69 -2.91 -29.05
C LEU A 48 -21.36 -2.17 -28.97
N ALA A 49 -20.22 -2.88 -28.94
CA ALA A 49 -18.91 -2.24 -28.97
C ALA A 49 -18.68 -1.44 -30.27
N ASN A 50 -19.09 -1.96 -31.43
CA ASN A 50 -19.01 -1.21 -32.67
C ASN A 50 -19.93 0.01 -32.68
N GLU A 51 -21.14 -0.08 -32.12
CA GLU A 51 -22.05 1.04 -31.98
C GLU A 51 -21.40 2.16 -31.17
N LYS A 52 -20.78 1.84 -30.04
CA LYS A 52 -20.06 2.80 -29.19
C LYS A 52 -18.82 3.41 -29.88
N ILE A 53 -18.09 2.62 -30.65
CA ILE A 53 -16.99 3.14 -31.47
C ILE A 53 -17.48 4.14 -32.52
N GLU A 54 -18.60 3.83 -33.21
CA GLU A 54 -19.16 4.75 -34.23
C GLU A 54 -19.80 5.99 -33.56
N GLU A 55 -20.39 5.87 -32.37
CA GLU A 55 -20.81 7.01 -31.55
C GLU A 55 -19.64 7.97 -31.30
N ALA A 56 -18.50 7.44 -30.83
CA ALA A 56 -17.29 8.22 -30.59
C ALA A 56 -16.73 8.84 -31.88
N ARG A 57 -16.74 8.11 -33.00
CA ARG A 57 -16.26 8.61 -34.31
C ARG A 57 -17.11 9.69 -34.94
N ASN A 58 -18.39 9.78 -34.55
CA ASN A 58 -19.30 10.81 -35.02
C ASN A 58 -19.14 12.15 -34.31
N LEU A 59 -18.40 12.19 -33.18
CA LEU A 59 -18.05 13.43 -32.52
C LEU A 59 -16.95 14.19 -33.29
N SER A 60 -16.90 15.50 -33.09
CA SER A 60 -15.73 16.29 -33.52
C SER A 60 -14.50 15.84 -32.76
N TYR A 61 -13.29 16.04 -33.30
CA TYR A 61 -12.05 15.70 -32.60
C TYR A 61 -11.96 16.42 -31.25
N GLU A 62 -12.38 17.67 -31.17
CA GLU A 62 -12.38 18.50 -29.97
C GLU A 62 -13.34 17.95 -28.90
N ASP A 63 -14.54 17.52 -29.30
CA ASP A 63 -15.56 16.97 -28.40
C ASP A 63 -15.32 15.51 -28.03
N LEU A 64 -14.39 14.83 -28.71
CA LEU A 64 -14.10 13.44 -28.45
C LEU A 64 -13.35 13.26 -27.13
N GLY A 65 -14.08 12.87 -26.08
CA GLY A 65 -13.56 12.69 -24.73
C GLY A 65 -14.60 12.06 -23.82
N THR A 66 -14.22 11.80 -22.57
CA THR A 66 -15.11 11.25 -21.54
C THR A 66 -15.45 12.28 -20.47
N VAL A 67 -16.60 12.12 -19.85
CA VAL A 67 -16.98 12.92 -18.67
C VAL A 67 -15.95 12.72 -17.58
N GLY A 68 -15.37 13.83 -17.07
CA GLY A 68 -14.30 13.80 -16.07
C GLY A 68 -12.93 13.34 -16.59
N GLY A 69 -12.80 12.95 -17.86
CA GLY A 69 -11.57 12.42 -18.45
C GLY A 69 -10.60 13.47 -18.99
N ILE A 70 -9.45 12.99 -19.42
CA ILE A 70 -8.47 13.73 -20.24
C ILE A 70 -8.24 12.88 -21.50
N PRO A 71 -8.72 13.33 -22.69
CA PRO A 71 -9.54 14.52 -22.94
C PRO A 71 -10.94 14.46 -22.32
N ALA A 72 -11.46 15.64 -21.98
CA ALA A 72 -12.83 15.79 -21.51
C ALA A 72 -13.80 15.76 -22.69
N GLY A 73 -15.02 15.23 -22.46
CA GLY A 73 -16.07 15.15 -23.49
C GLY A 73 -17.37 14.58 -22.95
N PRO A 74 -18.38 14.37 -23.81
CA PRO A 74 -19.72 13.99 -23.41
C PRO A 74 -19.91 12.49 -23.16
N ILE A 75 -18.93 11.63 -23.47
CA ILE A 75 -19.09 10.16 -23.36
C ILE A 75 -18.94 9.73 -21.90
N GLU A 76 -19.94 9.02 -21.38
CA GLU A 76 -19.86 8.43 -20.04
C GLU A 76 -18.77 7.34 -20.00
N PRO A 77 -17.83 7.38 -19.02
CA PRO A 77 -16.74 6.41 -18.95
C PRO A 77 -17.23 4.99 -18.62
N ILE A 78 -18.36 4.87 -17.90
CA ILE A 78 -18.97 3.57 -17.55
C ILE A 78 -20.48 3.67 -17.74
N GLU A 79 -21.03 2.78 -18.57
CA GLU A 79 -22.47 2.67 -18.81
C GLU A 79 -22.96 1.24 -18.56
N GLN A 80 -24.22 1.11 -18.08
CA GLN A 80 -24.91 -0.16 -17.98
C GLN A 80 -25.94 -0.24 -19.09
N VAL A 81 -25.75 -1.13 -20.06
CA VAL A 81 -26.62 -1.27 -21.23
C VAL A 81 -27.30 -2.63 -21.22
N SER A 82 -28.65 -2.66 -21.23
CA SER A 82 -29.42 -3.90 -21.35
C SER A 82 -29.75 -4.17 -22.81
N LEU A 83 -29.22 -5.26 -23.38
CA LEU A 83 -29.48 -5.65 -24.76
C LEU A 83 -29.72 -7.16 -24.85
N GLY A 84 -30.88 -7.52 -25.44
CA GLY A 84 -31.28 -8.93 -25.61
C GLY A 84 -31.47 -9.70 -24.29
N GLY A 85 -31.84 -9.00 -23.23
CA GLY A 85 -32.02 -9.57 -21.87
C GLY A 85 -30.71 -9.80 -21.10
N ILE A 86 -29.60 -9.25 -21.60
CA ILE A 86 -28.28 -9.32 -20.96
C ILE A 86 -27.88 -7.91 -20.57
N MET A 87 -27.38 -7.75 -19.33
CA MET A 87 -26.80 -6.51 -18.86
C MET A 87 -25.32 -6.50 -19.21
N PHE A 88 -24.90 -5.51 -19.97
CA PHE A 88 -23.51 -5.23 -20.33
C PHE A 88 -23.04 -4.02 -19.55
N GLU A 89 -21.85 -4.13 -18.95
CA GLU A 89 -21.09 -3.00 -18.49
C GLU A 89 -20.14 -2.58 -19.62
N VAL A 90 -20.33 -1.37 -20.08
CA VAL A 90 -19.54 -0.74 -21.15
C VAL A 90 -18.57 0.24 -20.49
N THR A 91 -17.28 0.00 -20.59
CA THR A 91 -16.25 0.94 -20.16
C THR A 91 -15.62 1.57 -21.39
N THR A 92 -15.77 2.89 -21.55
CA THR A 92 -15.15 3.67 -22.61
C THR A 92 -14.00 4.50 -22.05
N THR A 93 -12.81 4.30 -22.60
CA THR A 93 -11.62 5.09 -22.26
C THR A 93 -11.16 5.83 -23.50
N ILE A 94 -10.95 7.14 -23.37
CA ILE A 94 -10.40 7.99 -24.43
C ILE A 94 -9.17 8.67 -23.82
N ALA A 95 -8.04 8.56 -24.50
CA ALA A 95 -6.79 9.16 -24.05
C ALA A 95 -6.05 9.76 -25.25
N TYR A 96 -5.29 10.81 -25.01
CA TYR A 96 -4.29 11.27 -25.97
C TYR A 96 -3.17 10.23 -26.07
N VAL A 97 -2.60 10.11 -27.24
CA VAL A 97 -1.45 9.27 -27.52
C VAL A 97 -0.34 10.15 -28.08
N ASP A 98 0.84 9.99 -27.49
CA ASP A 98 2.10 10.54 -27.96
C ASP A 98 2.75 9.50 -28.86
N ASP A 99 2.99 9.81 -30.14
CA ASP A 99 3.53 8.86 -31.12
C ASP A 99 5.05 9.01 -31.19
N PRO A 100 5.83 7.96 -30.92
CA PRO A 100 7.28 8.04 -30.90
C PRO A 100 7.93 8.40 -32.26
N PHE A 101 7.13 8.58 -33.33
CA PHE A 101 7.64 8.88 -34.66
C PHE A 101 8.28 10.28 -34.79
N ASP A 102 7.77 11.28 -34.10
CA ASP A 102 8.28 12.67 -34.07
C ASP A 102 8.92 13.03 -32.74
N GLY A 103 8.91 12.12 -31.76
CA GLY A 103 9.49 12.23 -30.43
C GLY A 103 8.48 11.82 -29.36
N GLU A 104 8.94 11.73 -28.12
CA GLU A 104 8.10 11.53 -26.94
C GLU A 104 8.42 12.63 -25.92
N ALA A 105 7.42 12.94 -25.07
CA ALA A 105 7.64 13.87 -23.97
C ALA A 105 8.82 13.39 -23.06
N PRO A 106 9.74 14.29 -22.63
CA PRO A 106 9.68 15.76 -22.72
C PRO A 106 10.38 16.36 -23.96
N ALA A 107 10.86 15.54 -24.90
CA ALA A 107 11.54 16.04 -26.09
C ALA A 107 10.56 16.63 -27.12
N ASP A 108 9.39 16.02 -27.23
CA ASP A 108 8.25 16.58 -27.94
C ASP A 108 7.40 17.45 -26.99
N LEU A 109 7.14 18.69 -27.42
CA LEU A 109 6.34 19.67 -26.67
C LEU A 109 4.84 19.60 -27.01
N VAL A 110 4.46 18.87 -28.07
CA VAL A 110 3.07 18.68 -28.51
C VAL A 110 2.72 17.19 -28.46
N SER A 111 2.75 16.63 -27.28
CA SER A 111 2.56 15.19 -27.03
C SER A 111 1.11 14.68 -27.20
N THR A 112 0.30 15.34 -28.07
CA THR A 112 -1.13 15.01 -28.29
C THR A 112 -1.44 14.74 -29.76
N ASP A 113 -0.82 13.72 -30.36
CA ASP A 113 -0.87 13.46 -31.80
C ASP A 113 -2.24 12.96 -32.25
N TYR A 114 -2.81 12.05 -31.50
CA TYR A 114 -4.15 11.55 -31.77
C TYR A 114 -4.85 11.06 -30.49
N LYS A 115 -6.16 10.83 -30.60
CA LYS A 115 -6.96 10.27 -29.52
C LYS A 115 -7.22 8.78 -29.76
N ARG A 116 -6.94 7.95 -28.76
CA ARG A 116 -7.26 6.51 -28.77
C ARG A 116 -8.53 6.26 -28.00
N VAL A 117 -9.51 5.68 -28.68
CA VAL A 117 -10.78 5.24 -28.09
C VAL A 117 -10.73 3.75 -27.87
N ARG A 118 -10.93 3.32 -26.64
CA ARG A 118 -11.01 1.92 -26.24
C ARG A 118 -12.36 1.65 -25.61
N VAL A 119 -13.12 0.72 -26.18
CA VAL A 119 -14.40 0.28 -25.64
C VAL A 119 -14.27 -1.16 -25.16
N LYS A 120 -14.51 -1.39 -23.87
CA LYS A 120 -14.48 -2.69 -23.20
C LYS A 120 -15.88 -3.05 -22.75
N LEU A 121 -16.35 -4.26 -23.08
CA LEU A 121 -17.63 -4.79 -22.63
C LEU A 121 -17.44 -6.02 -21.76
N GLU A 122 -18.07 -5.98 -20.59
CA GLU A 122 -18.17 -7.08 -19.64
C GLU A 122 -19.64 -7.41 -19.39
N TRP A 123 -19.94 -8.63 -18.99
CA TRP A 123 -21.30 -9.06 -18.67
C TRP A 123 -21.28 -10.15 -17.61
N ALA A 124 -22.34 -10.21 -16.81
CA ALA A 124 -22.54 -11.21 -15.77
C ALA A 124 -23.62 -12.25 -16.15
N GLY A 125 -23.66 -13.38 -15.46
CA GLY A 125 -24.72 -14.40 -15.59
C GLY A 125 -24.25 -15.73 -16.16
N ALA A 126 -25.20 -16.59 -16.54
CA ALA A 126 -24.98 -17.99 -16.91
C ALA A 126 -23.96 -18.22 -18.05
N PHE A 127 -23.74 -17.23 -18.89
CA PHE A 127 -22.80 -17.30 -20.02
C PHE A 127 -21.52 -16.46 -19.81
N ALA A 128 -21.27 -15.99 -18.58
CA ALA A 128 -20.12 -15.14 -18.25
C ALA A 128 -18.90 -15.92 -17.72
N SER A 129 -19.09 -17.18 -17.31
CA SER A 129 -18.07 -17.96 -16.62
C SER A 129 -16.83 -18.20 -17.52
N GLY A 130 -15.66 -17.77 -17.03
CA GLY A 130 -14.35 -18.02 -17.68
C GLY A 130 -14.06 -17.20 -18.94
N LYS A 131 -14.70 -16.04 -19.17
CA LYS A 131 -14.58 -15.32 -20.45
C LYS A 131 -13.82 -14.02 -20.36
N ARG A 132 -13.09 -13.80 -21.47
CA ARG A 132 -12.40 -12.53 -21.69
C ARG A 132 -13.41 -11.48 -22.16
N PRO A 133 -13.29 -10.23 -21.71
CA PRO A 133 -14.11 -9.11 -22.18
C PRO A 133 -13.98 -8.96 -23.72
N VAL A 134 -14.96 -8.32 -24.33
CA VAL A 134 -14.83 -7.81 -25.70
C VAL A 134 -14.20 -6.43 -25.60
N VAL A 135 -13.09 -6.24 -26.31
CA VAL A 135 -12.40 -4.95 -26.36
C VAL A 135 -12.22 -4.57 -27.82
N LEU A 136 -12.63 -3.36 -28.16
CA LEU A 136 -12.35 -2.71 -29.45
C LEU A 136 -11.56 -1.43 -29.22
N VAL A 137 -10.67 -1.13 -30.16
CA VAL A 137 -9.82 0.07 -30.11
C VAL A 137 -9.85 0.73 -31.47
N THR A 138 -9.91 2.06 -31.49
CA THR A 138 -9.75 2.89 -32.70
C THR A 138 -8.97 4.15 -32.37
N ASP A 139 -8.18 4.62 -33.30
CA ASP A 139 -7.47 5.88 -33.22
C ASP A 139 -8.18 6.93 -34.07
N VAL A 140 -8.25 8.16 -33.58
CA VAL A 140 -8.86 9.31 -34.23
C VAL A 140 -7.85 10.45 -34.26
N ALA A 141 -7.38 10.81 -35.46
CA ALA A 141 -6.43 11.92 -35.64
C ALA A 141 -7.15 13.23 -35.88
N PRO A 142 -6.56 14.38 -35.49
CA PRO A 142 -7.08 15.72 -35.80
C PRO A 142 -7.09 15.97 -37.32
N LYS A 143 -7.99 16.85 -37.75
CA LYS A 143 -8.04 17.30 -39.15
C LYS A 143 -7.11 18.50 -39.34
N GLY A 144 -5.80 18.28 -39.51
CA GLY A 144 -4.82 19.35 -39.72
C GLY A 144 -3.49 19.10 -39.02
N ILE A 145 -2.75 20.18 -38.81
CA ILE A 145 -1.52 20.15 -38.03
C ILE A 145 -1.89 20.07 -36.55
N GLU A 146 -1.11 19.33 -35.77
CA GLU A 146 -1.23 19.24 -34.32
C GLU A 146 -1.38 20.61 -33.70
N THR A 147 -2.41 20.78 -32.89
CA THR A 147 -2.63 21.99 -32.13
C THR A 147 -2.45 21.68 -30.66
N ASN A 148 -1.66 22.50 -29.99
CA ASN A 148 -1.53 22.46 -28.55
C ASN A 148 -2.88 22.85 -27.95
N ASP A 149 -3.67 21.87 -27.48
CA ASP A 149 -4.99 22.11 -26.89
C ASP A 149 -4.91 22.77 -25.49
N GLY A 150 -3.77 23.43 -25.17
CA GLY A 150 -3.61 24.28 -23.98
C GLY A 150 -3.38 23.52 -22.67
N GLY A 151 -2.92 22.27 -22.73
CA GLY A 151 -2.60 21.46 -21.55
C GLY A 151 -1.10 21.15 -21.39
N GLY A 152 -0.76 20.55 -20.25
CA GLY A 152 0.55 19.95 -20.00
C GLY A 152 0.46 18.42 -19.98
N THR A 153 1.58 17.77 -19.74
CA THR A 153 1.64 16.31 -19.56
C THR A 153 1.84 15.96 -18.09
N LEU A 154 0.96 15.13 -17.55
CA LEU A 154 1.11 14.58 -16.19
C LEU A 154 1.74 13.18 -16.29
N SER A 155 2.94 13.02 -15.71
CA SER A 155 3.70 11.78 -15.68
C SER A 155 3.78 11.24 -14.25
N LEU A 156 3.15 10.11 -13.98
CA LEU A 156 3.07 9.50 -12.66
C LEU A 156 3.79 8.15 -12.64
N LEU A 157 4.62 7.92 -11.62
CA LEU A 157 5.33 6.68 -11.41
C LEU A 157 4.88 6.03 -10.09
N VAL A 158 4.51 4.75 -10.13
CA VAL A 158 4.21 3.95 -8.94
C VAL A 158 5.25 2.84 -8.80
N PHE A 159 5.81 2.72 -7.61
CA PHE A 159 6.82 1.70 -7.30
C PHE A 159 6.59 1.11 -5.90
N ASN A 160 7.22 -0.05 -5.64
CA ASN A 160 7.15 -0.71 -4.34
C ASN A 160 8.28 -0.25 -3.39
N SER A 161 8.34 -0.80 -2.18
CA SER A 161 9.35 -0.49 -1.15
C SER A 161 10.80 -0.74 -1.59
N GLU A 162 11.00 -1.63 -2.55
CA GLU A 162 12.33 -1.94 -3.12
C GLU A 162 12.70 -1.03 -4.31
N GLY A 163 11.81 -0.09 -4.70
CA GLY A 163 12.00 0.77 -5.86
C GLY A 163 11.63 0.12 -7.20
N ASN A 164 11.03 -1.08 -7.19
CA ASN A 164 10.60 -1.73 -8.42
C ASN A 164 9.26 -1.17 -8.91
N PRO A 165 9.10 -0.93 -10.24
CA PRO A 165 7.85 -0.47 -10.82
C PRO A 165 6.65 -1.35 -10.47
N LEU A 166 5.53 -0.76 -10.11
CA LEU A 166 4.32 -1.48 -9.71
C LEU A 166 3.23 -1.39 -10.77
N ASN A 167 3.00 -2.51 -11.47
CA ASN A 167 1.94 -2.65 -12.45
C ASN A 167 0.56 -2.80 -11.81
N GLY A 168 -0.48 -2.20 -12.43
CA GLY A 168 -1.88 -2.40 -12.05
C GLY A 168 -2.30 -1.72 -10.75
N ALA A 169 -1.56 -0.68 -10.32
CA ALA A 169 -2.02 0.23 -9.27
C ALA A 169 -3.08 1.17 -9.84
N GLY A 170 -4.20 1.33 -9.13
CA GLY A 170 -5.23 2.31 -9.46
C GLY A 170 -4.80 3.70 -9.04
N ILE A 171 -4.78 4.64 -9.98
CA ILE A 171 -4.43 6.04 -9.76
C ILE A 171 -5.69 6.86 -10.01
N HIS A 172 -6.25 7.42 -8.95
CA HIS A 172 -7.39 8.33 -9.00
C HIS A 172 -6.87 9.77 -9.07
N ILE A 173 -7.29 10.50 -10.09
CA ILE A 173 -6.85 11.85 -10.43
C ILE A 173 -8.06 12.77 -10.41
N VAL A 174 -8.05 13.78 -9.55
CA VAL A 174 -9.14 14.75 -9.41
C VAL A 174 -8.60 16.17 -9.56
N ASN A 175 -9.31 16.98 -10.34
CA ASN A 175 -9.13 18.42 -10.36
C ASN A 175 -10.48 19.12 -10.54
N SER A 176 -11.01 19.66 -9.46
CA SER A 176 -12.28 20.37 -9.43
C SER A 176 -12.19 21.85 -9.81
N THR A 177 -10.97 22.39 -10.02
CA THR A 177 -10.74 23.83 -10.31
C THR A 177 -10.78 24.14 -11.79
N VAL A 178 -10.65 23.13 -12.65
CA VAL A 178 -10.71 23.27 -14.12
C VAL A 178 -12.13 23.05 -14.63
N ASN A 179 -12.41 23.52 -15.83
CA ASN A 179 -13.70 23.31 -16.48
C ASN A 179 -13.47 22.81 -17.92
N PRO A 180 -13.96 21.61 -18.26
CA PRO A 180 -14.64 20.64 -17.40
C PRO A 180 -13.74 20.09 -16.30
N GLN A 181 -14.35 19.66 -15.17
CA GLN A 181 -13.62 19.05 -14.06
C GLN A 181 -13.00 17.70 -14.49
N VAL A 182 -11.85 17.39 -13.91
CA VAL A 182 -11.18 16.10 -14.08
C VAL A 182 -11.51 15.22 -12.89
N ASP A 183 -12.01 14.02 -13.17
CA ASP A 183 -12.26 12.95 -12.18
C ASP A 183 -12.15 11.62 -12.89
N LEU A 184 -10.98 11.00 -12.87
CA LEU A 184 -10.72 9.78 -13.60
C LEU A 184 -9.84 8.82 -12.79
N THR A 185 -10.00 7.52 -13.05
CA THR A 185 -9.14 6.48 -12.50
C THR A 185 -8.46 5.71 -13.62
N ILE A 186 -7.15 5.64 -13.57
CA ILE A 186 -6.29 4.93 -14.52
C ILE A 186 -5.46 3.89 -13.76
N THR A 187 -5.01 2.85 -14.44
CA THR A 187 -4.11 1.86 -13.87
C THR A 187 -2.70 2.00 -14.43
N SER A 188 -1.68 1.89 -13.57
CA SER A 188 -0.28 1.90 -13.99
C SER A 188 0.04 0.73 -14.93
N ASP A 189 0.92 0.96 -15.88
CA ASP A 189 1.41 -0.01 -16.86
C ASP A 189 2.47 -0.97 -16.27
N SER A 190 3.11 -1.78 -17.14
CA SER A 190 4.18 -2.72 -16.74
C SER A 190 5.45 -2.05 -16.21
N PHE A 191 5.62 -0.76 -16.46
CA PHE A 191 6.72 0.07 -15.97
C PHE A 191 6.31 0.92 -14.76
N GLY A 192 5.13 0.68 -14.20
CA GLY A 192 4.58 1.44 -13.09
C GLY A 192 4.12 2.85 -13.45
N ARG A 193 4.02 3.19 -14.75
CA ARG A 193 3.79 4.55 -15.23
C ARG A 193 2.34 4.78 -15.67
N VAL A 194 1.94 6.03 -15.54
CA VAL A 194 0.78 6.64 -16.19
C VAL A 194 1.24 7.95 -16.80
N ILE A 195 1.04 8.14 -18.08
CA ILE A 195 1.31 9.38 -18.80
C ILE A 195 -0.02 9.90 -19.34
N LEU A 196 -0.34 11.15 -19.03
CA LEU A 196 -1.56 11.84 -19.41
C LEU A 196 -1.22 13.16 -20.12
N PRO A 197 -1.03 13.13 -21.44
CA PRO A 197 -0.92 14.35 -22.24
C PRO A 197 -2.24 15.11 -22.26
N GLY A 198 -2.16 16.44 -22.46
CA GLY A 198 -3.33 17.31 -22.58
C GLY A 198 -4.07 17.57 -21.26
N ALA A 199 -3.42 17.35 -20.12
CA ALA A 199 -3.99 17.69 -18.82
C ALA A 199 -4.16 19.21 -18.69
N PRO A 200 -5.38 19.72 -18.39
CA PRO A 200 -5.64 21.15 -18.23
C PRO A 200 -4.66 21.81 -17.26
N SER A 201 -4.12 22.97 -17.64
CA SER A 201 -3.17 23.70 -16.79
C SER A 201 -3.84 24.23 -15.53
N ALA A 202 -3.25 23.96 -14.37
CA ALA A 202 -3.74 24.41 -13.07
C ALA A 202 -2.61 24.30 -12.03
N ILE A 203 -2.62 25.20 -11.04
CA ILE A 203 -1.59 25.30 -10.01
C ILE A 203 -2.07 24.60 -8.74
N GLU A 204 -1.25 23.67 -8.21
CA GLU A 204 -1.47 22.97 -6.93
C GLU A 204 -2.89 22.44 -6.73
N SER A 205 -3.47 21.85 -7.77
CA SER A 205 -4.89 21.48 -7.78
C SER A 205 -5.17 20.05 -8.24
N TYR A 206 -4.19 19.33 -8.78
CA TYR A 206 -4.36 17.93 -9.11
C TYR A 206 -4.14 17.07 -7.86
N GLU A 207 -5.24 16.57 -7.32
CA GLU A 207 -5.26 15.58 -6.25
C GLU A 207 -5.04 14.17 -6.85
N ILE A 208 -4.03 13.49 -6.35
CA ILE A 208 -3.68 12.13 -6.79
C ILE A 208 -3.79 11.19 -5.60
N THR A 209 -4.50 10.09 -5.79
CA THR A 209 -4.56 8.98 -4.82
C THR A 209 -4.21 7.67 -5.52
N VAL A 210 -3.23 6.95 -4.98
CA VAL A 210 -2.76 5.68 -5.52
C VAL A 210 -3.15 4.55 -4.58
N THR A 211 -3.82 3.54 -5.12
CA THR A 211 -4.30 2.37 -4.36
C THR A 211 -4.11 1.08 -5.15
N LYS A 212 -3.98 -0.03 -4.42
CA LYS A 212 -4.04 -1.39 -4.99
C LYS A 212 -4.54 -2.36 -3.94
N ALA A 213 -5.40 -3.29 -4.31
CA ALA A 213 -5.95 -4.26 -3.36
C ALA A 213 -4.85 -5.06 -2.64
N GLY A 214 -4.85 -5.07 -1.30
CA GLY A 214 -3.83 -5.71 -0.47
C GLY A 214 -2.52 -4.92 -0.33
N TYR A 215 -2.49 -3.66 -0.78
CA TYR A 215 -1.35 -2.74 -0.68
C TYR A 215 -1.71 -1.53 0.19
N SER A 216 -0.70 -0.86 0.71
CA SER A 216 -0.84 0.47 1.30
C SER A 216 -1.29 1.49 0.25
N SER A 217 -1.60 2.71 0.68
CA SER A 217 -1.95 3.81 -0.22
C SER A 217 -0.99 4.98 -0.08
N ASP A 218 -0.84 5.75 -1.15
CA ASP A 218 -0.09 7.00 -1.15
C ASP A 218 -0.87 8.08 -1.90
N ARG A 219 -0.73 9.35 -1.51
CA ARG A 219 -1.49 10.46 -2.11
C ARG A 219 -0.78 11.80 -1.97
N THR A 220 -1.29 12.77 -2.68
CA THR A 220 -0.97 14.19 -2.49
C THR A 220 -1.84 14.81 -1.40
N TYR A 221 -1.40 15.90 -0.82
CA TYR A 221 -2.08 16.62 0.27
C TYR A 221 -2.29 18.09 -0.10
N SER A 222 -3.45 18.65 0.25
CA SER A 222 -3.69 20.08 0.13
C SER A 222 -2.98 20.86 1.24
N THR A 223 -2.69 22.14 0.99
CA THR A 223 -2.17 23.05 2.03
C THR A 223 -3.18 23.38 3.13
N GLN A 224 -4.47 23.05 2.91
CA GLN A 224 -5.51 23.15 3.94
C GLN A 224 -5.51 21.95 4.91
N GLU A 225 -5.08 20.79 4.43
CA GLU A 225 -4.99 19.57 5.24
C GLU A 225 -3.65 19.48 5.98
N VAL A 226 -2.57 19.79 5.29
CA VAL A 226 -1.21 19.85 5.80
C VAL A 226 -0.60 21.18 5.39
N THR A 227 -0.22 22.04 6.31
CA THR A 227 0.23 23.42 6.01
C THR A 227 1.41 23.45 5.04
N ASN A 228 2.39 22.58 5.25
CA ASN A 228 3.55 22.42 4.38
C ASN A 228 3.67 20.95 3.96
N PRO A 229 2.89 20.47 2.95
CA PRO A 229 2.89 19.08 2.58
C PRO A 229 4.20 18.68 1.91
N SER A 230 4.73 17.51 2.26
CA SER A 230 5.90 16.91 1.58
C SER A 230 5.58 16.51 0.13
N LYS A 231 4.30 16.27 -0.15
CA LYS A 231 3.77 15.92 -1.47
C LYS A 231 2.49 16.74 -1.70
N SER A 232 2.64 17.97 -2.18
CA SER A 232 1.50 18.87 -2.49
C SER A 232 0.70 18.36 -3.69
N HIS A 233 -0.53 18.87 -3.85
CA HIS A 233 -1.29 18.70 -5.09
C HIS A 233 -0.45 19.16 -6.27
N ILE A 234 -0.53 18.43 -7.40
CA ILE A 234 0.38 18.64 -8.51
C ILE A 234 -0.05 19.88 -9.29
N THR A 235 0.94 20.67 -9.70
CA THR A 235 0.81 21.75 -10.67
C THR A 235 1.05 21.22 -12.07
N VAL A 236 0.13 21.48 -12.99
CA VAL A 236 0.29 21.22 -14.41
C VAL A 236 0.40 22.57 -15.15
N LEU A 237 1.46 22.76 -15.91
CA LEU A 237 1.70 23.93 -16.73
C LEU A 237 1.61 23.56 -18.20
N GLU A 238 1.06 24.48 -19.00
CA GLU A 238 0.92 24.30 -20.45
C GLU A 238 2.26 24.00 -21.13
N GLY A 239 2.29 22.97 -21.97
CA GLY A 239 3.48 22.57 -22.71
C GLY A 239 4.62 22.04 -21.83
N GLN A 240 4.37 21.68 -20.57
CA GLN A 240 5.38 21.13 -19.66
C GLN A 240 4.98 19.75 -19.14
N VAL A 241 5.98 18.96 -18.78
CA VAL A 241 5.79 17.68 -18.10
C VAL A 241 5.87 17.92 -16.59
N SER A 242 4.79 17.52 -15.89
CA SER A 242 4.74 17.52 -14.43
C SER A 242 4.87 16.10 -13.93
N GLU A 243 5.91 15.82 -13.15
CA GLU A 243 6.22 14.46 -12.68
C GLU A 243 5.91 14.32 -11.20
N ALA A 244 5.37 13.14 -10.83
CA ALA A 244 5.24 12.74 -9.43
C ALA A 244 5.42 11.22 -9.28
N SER A 245 5.84 10.81 -8.08
CA SER A 245 6.05 9.41 -7.77
C SER A 245 5.40 9.00 -6.47
N PHE A 246 4.93 7.75 -6.41
CA PHE A 246 4.17 7.19 -5.30
C PHE A 246 4.71 5.82 -4.93
N ALA A 247 4.90 5.59 -3.64
CA ALA A 247 5.40 4.33 -3.11
C ALA A 247 4.29 3.61 -2.35
N ILE A 248 3.85 2.46 -2.85
CA ILE A 248 2.90 1.58 -2.18
C ILE A 248 3.40 0.14 -2.25
N ASP A 249 3.19 -0.63 -1.18
CA ASP A 249 3.54 -2.04 -1.18
C ASP A 249 2.50 -2.85 -0.40
N LYS A 250 2.62 -4.17 -0.44
CA LYS A 250 1.75 -5.05 0.33
C LYS A 250 1.71 -4.66 1.79
N VAL A 251 0.53 -4.72 2.34
CA VAL A 251 0.33 -4.40 3.76
C VAL A 251 0.84 -5.52 4.65
N SER A 252 1.24 -5.14 5.85
CA SER A 252 1.83 -6.00 6.87
C SER A 252 0.98 -6.03 8.13
N SER A 253 1.31 -6.85 9.09
CA SER A 253 0.72 -6.82 10.42
C SER A 253 1.81 -6.74 11.50
N LEU A 254 1.52 -5.99 12.56
CA LEU A 254 2.39 -5.80 13.70
C LEU A 254 1.61 -6.14 14.97
N THR A 255 2.11 -7.06 15.78
CA THR A 255 1.53 -7.38 17.08
C THR A 255 2.47 -6.91 18.18
N VAL A 256 1.99 -6.06 19.07
CA VAL A 256 2.70 -5.65 20.27
C VAL A 256 2.19 -6.42 21.48
N ASN A 257 3.13 -6.91 22.29
CA ASN A 257 2.86 -7.55 23.59
C ASN A 257 3.51 -6.74 24.70
N THR A 258 2.84 -6.61 25.84
CA THR A 258 3.34 -5.85 26.99
C THR A 258 3.60 -6.75 28.19
N PHE A 259 4.81 -6.66 28.73
CA PHE A 259 5.30 -7.43 29.87
C PHE A 259 5.85 -6.51 30.95
N GLY A 260 5.78 -6.93 32.19
CA GLY A 260 6.49 -6.29 33.30
C GLY A 260 8.01 -6.49 33.19
N SER A 261 8.73 -5.85 34.10
CA SER A 261 10.20 -5.91 34.12
C SER A 261 10.74 -7.31 34.42
N ARG A 262 12.01 -7.53 34.04
CA ARG A 262 12.77 -8.75 34.33
C ARG A 262 12.79 -9.11 35.82
N LEU A 263 12.90 -8.12 36.72
CA LEU A 263 12.89 -8.35 38.15
C LEU A 263 11.61 -8.98 38.67
N ALA A 264 10.48 -8.76 37.94
CA ALA A 264 9.20 -9.39 38.24
C ALA A 264 8.98 -10.71 37.47
N GLY A 265 9.92 -11.14 36.62
CA GLY A 265 9.81 -12.34 35.81
C GLY A 265 8.90 -12.16 34.58
N PHE A 266 8.84 -10.99 34.01
CA PHE A 266 8.06 -10.64 32.81
C PHE A 266 6.56 -11.01 32.87
N PRO A 267 5.83 -10.65 33.95
CA PRO A 267 4.40 -10.90 33.97
C PRO A 267 3.72 -10.12 32.84
N THR A 268 2.71 -10.70 32.22
CA THR A 268 1.89 -9.99 31.23
C THR A 268 1.24 -8.76 31.86
N LEU A 269 1.40 -7.59 31.24
CA LEU A 269 0.72 -6.36 31.60
C LEU A 269 -0.45 -6.13 30.64
N THR A 270 -1.61 -5.79 31.21
CA THR A 270 -2.86 -5.66 30.45
C THR A 270 -3.35 -4.23 30.48
N ASN A 271 -4.10 -3.81 29.42
CA ASN A 271 -4.70 -2.49 29.32
C ASN A 271 -3.69 -1.35 29.43
N VAL A 272 -2.48 -1.51 28.88
CA VAL A 272 -1.44 -0.50 28.83
C VAL A 272 -1.70 0.45 27.68
N ASP A 273 -1.65 1.76 27.94
CA ASP A 273 -1.79 2.79 26.92
C ASP A 273 -0.43 3.05 26.25
N LEU A 274 -0.40 2.92 24.93
CA LEU A 274 0.78 3.10 24.10
C LEU A 274 0.48 4.06 22.95
N ARG A 275 1.48 4.79 22.52
CA ARG A 275 1.49 5.51 21.25
C ARG A 275 2.41 4.79 20.29
N ILE A 276 1.95 4.55 19.07
CA ILE A 276 2.77 4.07 17.97
C ILE A 276 2.87 5.15 16.91
N ARG A 277 4.06 5.37 16.38
CA ARG A 277 4.32 6.35 15.36
C ARG A 277 5.27 5.78 14.29
N GLY A 278 4.93 5.99 13.00
CA GLY A 278 5.82 5.73 11.88
C GLY A 278 6.80 6.88 11.66
N GLU A 279 7.85 6.64 10.89
CA GLU A 279 8.83 7.69 10.52
C GLU A 279 8.44 8.47 9.25
N LYS A 280 7.52 7.94 8.42
CA LYS A 280 7.07 8.64 7.21
C LYS A 280 6.31 9.92 7.58
N ILE A 281 6.77 11.03 6.99
CA ILE A 281 6.23 12.38 7.21
C ILE A 281 5.43 12.79 5.98
N ILE A 282 4.19 13.28 6.20
CA ILE A 282 3.34 13.84 5.14
C ILE A 282 3.53 15.35 4.96
N GLY A 283 4.21 16.00 5.87
CA GLY A 283 4.54 17.43 5.84
C GLY A 283 4.82 17.97 7.23
N ASN A 284 4.79 19.28 7.35
CA ASN A 284 4.97 19.98 8.62
C ASN A 284 3.77 20.89 8.91
N ASP A 285 3.54 21.14 10.20
CA ASP A 285 2.55 22.12 10.65
C ASP A 285 3.07 23.57 10.57
N GLU A 286 2.29 24.53 11.09
CA GLU A 286 2.65 25.94 11.12
C GLU A 286 3.89 26.26 11.99
N THR A 287 4.25 25.35 12.90
CA THR A 287 5.40 25.48 13.80
C THR A 287 6.64 24.72 13.29
N GLU A 288 6.61 24.26 12.05
CA GLU A 288 7.62 23.39 11.43
C GLU A 288 7.75 22.00 12.08
N SER A 289 6.79 21.60 12.93
CA SER A 289 6.76 20.27 13.53
C SER A 289 6.28 19.22 12.50
N PRO A 290 6.90 18.02 12.45
CA PRO A 290 6.55 17.00 11.50
C PRO A 290 5.15 16.43 11.77
N ILE A 291 4.37 16.27 10.71
CA ILE A 291 3.10 15.53 10.70
C ILE A 291 3.38 14.14 10.13
N TYR A 292 3.24 13.14 10.98
CA TYR A 292 3.52 11.75 10.60
C TYR A 292 2.34 11.14 9.84
N LYS A 293 2.63 10.27 8.89
CA LYS A 293 1.62 9.54 8.12
C LYS A 293 0.83 8.56 9.00
N PHE A 294 1.50 7.99 10.00
CA PHE A 294 0.92 7.08 10.98
C PHE A 294 1.31 7.50 12.40
N ASP A 295 0.33 7.80 13.22
CA ASP A 295 0.49 8.22 14.63
C ASP A 295 -0.80 7.92 15.38
N GLU A 296 -0.82 6.86 16.19
CA GLU A 296 -2.02 6.37 16.88
C GLU A 296 -1.77 6.09 18.35
N LEU A 297 -2.78 6.39 19.17
CA LEU A 297 -2.88 5.97 20.56
C LEU A 297 -3.69 4.68 20.63
N ILE A 298 -3.15 3.67 21.31
CA ILE A 298 -3.81 2.36 21.47
C ILE A 298 -3.75 1.92 22.93
N GLN A 299 -4.58 0.95 23.26
CA GLN A 299 -4.52 0.24 24.54
C GLN A 299 -4.42 -1.27 24.29
N THR A 300 -3.47 -1.93 24.96
CA THR A 300 -3.40 -3.40 24.92
C THR A 300 -4.61 -4.02 25.59
N ASN A 301 -5.02 -5.20 25.12
CA ASN A 301 -6.19 -5.91 25.63
C ASN A 301 -5.92 -6.62 26.97
N THR A 302 -6.91 -7.39 27.44
CA THR A 302 -6.79 -8.20 28.68
C THR A 302 -5.79 -9.36 28.61
N SER A 303 -5.19 -9.61 27.46
CA SER A 303 -4.07 -10.53 27.26
C SER A 303 -2.74 -9.79 27.10
N GLY A 304 -2.71 -8.48 27.29
CA GLY A 304 -1.52 -7.66 27.13
C GLY A 304 -1.07 -7.53 25.68
N THR A 305 -2.00 -7.66 24.72
CA THR A 305 -1.65 -7.65 23.30
C THR A 305 -2.49 -6.64 22.51
N TYR A 306 -1.91 -6.12 21.42
CA TYR A 306 -2.64 -5.37 20.41
C TYR A 306 -2.09 -5.73 19.04
N THR A 307 -2.96 -5.95 18.03
CA THR A 307 -2.56 -6.31 16.66
C THR A 307 -3.03 -5.25 15.69
N PHE A 308 -2.09 -4.64 15.00
CA PHE A 308 -2.33 -3.78 13.87
C PHE A 308 -2.41 -4.62 12.60
N SER A 309 -3.41 -4.35 11.77
CA SER A 309 -3.55 -4.93 10.43
C SER A 309 -3.44 -3.83 9.39
N ASN A 310 -3.05 -4.21 8.17
CA ASN A 310 -2.90 -3.30 7.04
C ASN A 310 -1.87 -2.18 7.27
N MET A 311 -0.81 -2.50 8.01
CA MET A 311 0.31 -1.58 8.23
C MET A 311 1.11 -1.38 6.94
N GLU A 312 1.56 -0.17 6.72
CA GLU A 312 2.48 0.16 5.62
C GLU A 312 3.92 -0.22 6.02
N PHE A 313 4.77 -0.53 5.04
CA PHE A 313 6.21 -0.64 5.26
C PHE A 313 6.77 0.70 5.75
N ASP A 314 7.36 0.71 6.93
CA ASP A 314 7.92 1.89 7.60
C ASP A 314 8.79 1.45 8.77
N SER A 315 9.43 2.41 9.42
CA SER A 315 10.08 2.26 10.72
C SER A 315 9.15 2.78 11.80
N TYR A 316 8.85 1.96 12.82
CA TYR A 316 7.89 2.31 13.86
C TYR A 316 8.57 2.40 15.22
N ILE A 317 8.13 3.38 16.02
CA ILE A 317 8.52 3.56 17.41
C ILE A 317 7.29 3.42 18.32
N PHE A 318 7.48 2.84 19.49
CA PHE A 318 6.48 2.79 20.56
C PHE A 318 6.90 3.69 21.70
N GLU A 319 5.94 4.44 22.22
CA GLU A 319 6.06 5.27 23.43
C GLU A 319 5.03 4.79 24.43
N VAL A 320 5.43 4.65 25.68
CA VAL A 320 4.52 4.36 26.79
C VAL A 320 3.88 5.68 27.22
N VAL A 321 2.56 5.77 27.09
CA VAL A 321 1.81 6.98 27.51
C VAL A 321 1.03 6.77 28.81
N ASP A 322 1.02 5.54 29.31
CA ASP A 322 0.52 5.21 30.65
C ASP A 322 1.55 5.67 31.68
N GLY A 323 1.26 6.75 32.41
CA GLY A 323 2.15 7.32 33.43
C GLY A 323 2.40 6.42 34.64
N SER A 324 2.05 5.14 34.56
CA SER A 324 2.38 4.14 35.59
C SER A 324 3.63 3.33 35.25
N TYR A 325 4.13 3.46 34.00
CA TYR A 325 5.23 2.63 33.50
C TYR A 325 6.23 3.41 32.66
N ASP A 326 7.50 2.99 32.78
CA ASP A 326 8.61 3.33 31.89
C ASP A 326 8.91 2.19 30.93
N LEU A 327 9.39 2.50 29.72
CA LEU A 327 9.92 1.48 28.80
C LEU A 327 11.28 0.99 29.34
N ALA A 328 11.33 -0.30 29.69
CA ALA A 328 12.53 -0.95 30.23
C ALA A 328 13.26 -1.84 29.19
N GLY A 329 12.70 -1.97 28.01
CA GLY A 329 13.30 -2.69 26.87
C GLY A 329 12.29 -3.09 25.83
N SER A 330 12.79 -3.56 24.69
CA SER A 330 11.97 -4.08 23.59
C SER A 330 12.69 -5.21 22.85
N ASN A 331 11.93 -6.13 22.28
CA ASN A 331 12.46 -7.19 21.44
C ASN A 331 11.52 -7.45 20.23
N PRO A 332 11.92 -7.11 19.01
CA PRO A 332 13.18 -6.45 18.60
C PRO A 332 13.39 -5.05 19.21
N ALA A 333 14.64 -4.56 19.13
CA ALA A 333 14.96 -3.20 19.58
C ALA A 333 14.25 -2.15 18.75
N LEU A 334 13.85 -1.04 19.37
CA LEU A 334 13.23 0.12 18.73
C LEU A 334 14.30 1.07 18.15
N PRO A 335 14.01 1.76 17.03
CA PRO A 335 12.82 1.65 16.19
C PRO A 335 12.78 0.35 15.41
N ILE A 336 11.56 -0.18 15.15
CA ILE A 336 11.37 -1.44 14.47
C ILE A 336 11.03 -1.24 13.01
N GLY A 337 11.85 -1.80 12.09
CA GLY A 337 11.56 -1.81 10.66
C GLY A 337 10.51 -2.88 10.34
N LEU A 338 9.41 -2.48 9.70
CA LEU A 338 8.37 -3.36 9.20
C LEU A 338 8.45 -3.39 7.67
N ASN A 339 8.79 -4.55 7.11
CA ASN A 339 8.85 -4.72 5.66
C ASN A 339 7.46 -5.03 5.10
N ALA A 340 7.32 -4.92 3.78
CA ALA A 340 6.10 -5.30 3.08
C ALA A 340 5.81 -6.81 3.20
N ASP A 341 4.52 -7.17 3.31
CA ASP A 341 4.05 -8.58 3.42
C ASP A 341 4.59 -9.32 4.67
N GLU A 342 4.93 -8.57 5.72
CA GLU A 342 5.53 -9.09 6.94
C GLU A 342 4.51 -9.24 8.08
N HIS A 343 4.70 -10.26 8.92
CA HIS A 343 3.99 -10.44 10.18
C HIS A 343 5.00 -10.39 11.31
N LEU A 344 5.05 -9.27 12.02
CA LEU A 344 6.05 -9.01 13.04
C LEU A 344 5.41 -8.96 14.43
N ASN A 345 6.11 -9.53 15.41
CA ASN A 345 5.77 -9.40 16.82
C ASN A 345 6.85 -8.56 17.50
N ILE A 346 6.44 -7.67 18.39
CA ILE A 346 7.32 -6.92 19.28
C ILE A 346 6.86 -7.12 20.72
N ASP A 347 7.80 -7.43 21.58
CA ASP A 347 7.61 -7.55 23.02
C ASP A 347 8.19 -6.29 23.69
N LEU A 348 7.40 -5.62 24.51
CA LEU A 348 7.82 -4.45 25.30
C LEU A 348 7.93 -4.87 26.77
N SER A 349 9.09 -4.67 27.36
CA SER A 349 9.30 -4.78 28.80
C SER A 349 9.09 -3.42 29.46
N LEU A 350 8.22 -3.36 30.46
CA LEU A 350 7.83 -2.15 31.16
C LEU A 350 8.20 -2.26 32.65
N ALA A 351 8.75 -1.21 33.20
CA ALA A 351 9.00 -1.10 34.63
C ALA A 351 8.01 -0.11 35.26
N PRO A 352 7.69 -0.24 36.57
CA PRO A 352 6.92 0.81 37.24
C PRO A 352 7.62 2.16 37.13
N ASP A 353 6.86 3.20 36.77
CA ASP A 353 7.34 4.59 36.72
C ASP A 353 7.91 5.03 38.06
N SER A 354 8.91 5.87 38.03
CA SER A 354 9.53 6.53 39.18
C SER A 354 9.51 8.04 38.98
N PRO A 355 9.24 8.83 40.04
CA PRO A 355 9.31 10.28 39.94
C PRO A 355 10.73 10.81 39.66
N ASP A 356 11.75 9.97 39.85
CA ASP A 356 13.15 10.24 39.47
C ASP A 356 13.38 9.71 38.04
N GLY A 357 14.37 10.22 37.31
CA GLY A 357 14.63 9.81 35.95
C GLY A 357 15.09 8.35 35.82
N SER A 358 15.02 7.83 34.62
CA SER A 358 15.48 6.47 34.26
C SER A 358 16.54 6.48 33.14
N LEU A 359 17.26 5.37 32.97
CA LEU A 359 18.19 5.15 31.86
C LEU A 359 17.96 3.79 31.26
N LEU A 360 17.52 3.77 30.00
CA LEU A 360 17.46 2.58 29.16
C LEU A 360 18.68 2.54 28.25
N VAL A 361 19.48 1.49 28.35
CA VAL A 361 20.68 1.26 27.54
C VAL A 361 20.46 0.09 26.60
N LEU A 362 20.52 0.32 25.29
CA LEU A 362 20.64 -0.74 24.30
C LEU A 362 22.13 -0.99 24.04
N VAL A 363 22.56 -2.23 24.12
CA VAL A 363 23.91 -2.65 23.74
C VAL A 363 23.85 -3.47 22.46
N ALA A 364 24.56 -3.03 21.43
CA ALA A 364 24.59 -3.71 20.12
C ALA A 364 26.05 -3.82 19.60
N ASP A 365 26.26 -4.67 18.60
CA ASP A 365 27.54 -4.72 17.87
C ASP A 365 27.52 -3.73 16.68
N SER A 366 28.64 -3.64 15.95
CA SER A 366 28.78 -2.75 14.81
C SER A 366 27.88 -3.09 13.59
N GLY A 367 27.11 -4.15 13.68
CA GLY A 367 26.10 -4.55 12.70
C GLY A 367 24.69 -4.32 13.23
N ASP A 368 24.50 -3.52 14.28
CA ASP A 368 23.22 -3.22 14.95
C ASP A 368 22.52 -4.46 15.53
N VAL A 369 23.27 -5.53 15.81
CA VAL A 369 22.75 -6.73 16.47
C VAL A 369 22.83 -6.57 17.97
N SER A 370 21.67 -6.64 18.66
CA SER A 370 21.58 -6.58 20.13
C SER A 370 22.43 -7.66 20.80
N LEU A 371 23.13 -7.29 21.87
CA LEU A 371 24.05 -8.16 22.59
C LEU A 371 23.49 -8.53 23.97
N SER A 372 23.30 -9.84 24.22
CA SER A 372 22.92 -10.37 25.53
C SER A 372 24.08 -10.40 26.50
N SER A 373 23.76 -10.50 27.80
CA SER A 373 24.72 -10.70 28.90
C SER A 373 25.90 -9.73 28.88
N SER A 374 25.68 -8.52 28.31
CA SER A 374 26.63 -7.41 28.41
C SER A 374 26.49 -6.75 29.75
N SER A 375 27.60 -6.59 30.47
CA SER A 375 27.59 -5.94 31.79
C SER A 375 27.57 -4.43 31.62
N ALA A 376 26.47 -3.78 32.01
CA ALA A 376 26.28 -2.35 32.07
C ALA A 376 26.46 -1.86 33.50
N ARG A 377 27.52 -1.11 33.76
CA ARG A 377 27.81 -0.55 35.09
C ARG A 377 27.65 0.97 35.07
N LEU A 378 26.79 1.48 35.96
CA LEU A 378 26.47 2.87 36.11
C LEU A 378 26.96 3.41 37.46
N ILE A 379 27.79 4.47 37.46
CA ILE A 379 28.47 4.98 38.66
C ILE A 379 28.25 6.48 38.77
N ASN A 380 27.94 6.93 40.01
CA ASN A 380 28.09 8.32 40.42
C ASN A 380 28.74 8.38 41.80
N GLY A 381 30.00 8.80 41.87
CA GLY A 381 30.79 8.84 43.12
C GLY A 381 30.27 9.85 44.13
N LEU A 382 29.61 10.93 43.70
CA LEU A 382 29.07 11.94 44.61
C LEU A 382 27.83 11.45 45.37
N LEU A 383 27.04 10.59 44.69
CA LEU A 383 25.83 9.97 45.25
C LEU A 383 26.13 8.62 45.90
N SER A 384 27.37 8.13 45.83
CA SER A 384 27.74 6.77 46.25
C SER A 384 26.90 5.71 45.50
N TYR A 385 26.53 6.00 44.27
CA TYR A 385 25.78 5.08 43.38
C TYR A 385 26.72 4.25 42.55
N ASP A 386 26.56 2.92 42.59
CA ASP A 386 27.34 1.95 41.80
C ASP A 386 26.48 0.72 41.61
N GLU A 387 25.88 0.60 40.41
CA GLU A 387 25.00 -0.50 40.06
C GLU A 387 25.45 -1.13 38.75
N THR A 388 25.32 -2.45 38.65
CA THR A 388 25.64 -3.23 37.46
C THR A 388 24.44 -4.08 37.08
N ILE A 389 23.97 -3.94 35.82
CA ILE A 389 22.87 -4.69 35.27
C ILE A 389 23.38 -5.36 33.99
N GLU A 390 23.05 -6.64 33.80
CA GLU A 390 23.34 -7.34 32.55
C GLU A 390 22.20 -7.12 31.55
N THR A 391 22.54 -7.01 30.25
CA THR A 391 21.53 -6.90 29.20
C THR A 391 20.73 -8.20 29.06
N GLY A 392 19.46 -8.09 28.67
CA GLY A 392 18.54 -9.19 28.49
C GLY A 392 19.04 -10.28 27.57
N ASP A 393 18.64 -11.51 27.86
CA ASP A 393 19.01 -12.67 27.06
C ASP A 393 18.17 -12.79 25.78
N THR A 394 18.68 -13.58 24.82
CA THR A 394 17.97 -13.83 23.56
C THR A 394 16.61 -14.47 23.86
N GLY A 395 15.55 -13.83 23.38
CA GLY A 395 14.17 -14.26 23.58
C GLY A 395 13.44 -13.58 24.73
N ASP A 396 14.15 -12.82 25.55
CA ASP A 396 13.51 -11.97 26.57
C ASP A 396 12.89 -10.70 25.96
N PRO A 397 11.81 -10.15 26.54
CA PRO A 397 11.21 -8.89 26.08
C PRO A 397 12.14 -7.68 26.12
N ASP A 398 13.24 -7.74 26.87
CA ASP A 398 14.25 -6.71 26.98
C ASP A 398 15.62 -7.13 26.43
N PHE A 399 15.62 -8.00 25.42
CA PHE A 399 16.85 -8.50 24.78
C PHE A 399 17.80 -7.37 24.38
N GLY A 400 19.04 -7.46 24.85
CA GLY A 400 20.07 -6.46 24.59
C GLY A 400 19.95 -5.15 25.41
N HIS A 401 18.94 -5.03 26.26
CA HIS A 401 18.72 -3.84 27.08
C HIS A 401 19.12 -4.02 28.53
N ALA A 402 19.61 -2.94 29.14
CA ALA A 402 19.79 -2.79 30.57
C ALA A 402 19.04 -1.51 31.02
N PHE A 403 18.20 -1.64 32.06
CA PHE A 403 17.35 -0.56 32.53
C PHE A 403 17.69 -0.19 33.97
N PHE A 404 18.03 1.09 34.19
CA PHE A 404 18.31 1.69 35.51
C PHE A 404 17.18 2.65 35.87
N ASN A 405 16.53 2.42 37.00
CA ASN A 405 15.40 3.21 37.48
C ASN A 405 15.80 4.10 38.66
N SER A 406 14.99 5.10 38.97
CA SER A 406 15.13 5.97 40.13
C SER A 406 16.49 6.71 40.22
N LEU A 407 16.89 7.31 39.10
CA LEU A 407 18.15 8.03 38.99
C LEU A 407 17.98 9.52 39.26
N ASN A 408 18.78 10.07 40.16
CA ASN A 408 18.81 11.52 40.36
C ASN A 408 19.27 12.27 39.11
N ALA A 409 18.76 13.50 38.93
CA ALA A 409 19.10 14.37 37.81
C ALA A 409 20.56 14.88 37.91
N THR A 410 21.51 14.10 37.38
CA THR A 410 22.94 14.39 37.37
C THR A 410 23.68 13.55 36.32
N ALA A 411 24.99 13.76 36.22
CA ALA A 411 25.83 12.98 35.32
C ALA A 411 26.28 11.66 35.95
N TYR A 412 26.19 10.58 35.19
CA TYR A 412 26.69 9.26 35.57
C TYR A 412 27.76 8.79 34.56
N LYS A 413 28.67 7.94 35.04
CA LYS A 413 29.61 7.23 34.20
C LYS A 413 29.04 5.85 33.91
N LEU A 414 28.73 5.58 32.63
CA LEU A 414 28.29 4.28 32.13
C LEU A 414 29.51 3.55 31.56
N THR A 415 29.70 2.29 31.94
CA THR A 415 30.73 1.40 31.37
C THR A 415 30.07 0.12 30.92
N ILE A 416 30.27 -0.26 29.64
CA ILE A 416 29.74 -1.50 29.07
C ILE A 416 30.91 -2.43 28.76
N SER A 417 30.79 -3.68 29.23
CA SER A 417 31.79 -4.71 28.95
C SER A 417 31.14 -6.04 28.56
N LEU A 418 31.74 -6.71 27.57
CA LEU A 418 31.35 -8.05 27.15
C LEU A 418 32.59 -8.82 26.72
N THR A 419 32.67 -10.12 27.08
CA THR A 419 33.80 -10.98 26.67
C THR A 419 33.90 -11.07 25.15
N GLY A 420 35.10 -10.77 24.60
CA GLY A 420 35.33 -10.76 23.13
C GLY A 420 35.09 -9.39 22.48
N TYR A 421 34.65 -8.39 23.23
CA TYR A 421 34.45 -7.02 22.75
C TYR A 421 35.35 -6.02 23.49
N GLU A 422 35.59 -4.88 22.88
CA GLU A 422 36.24 -3.76 23.53
C GLU A 422 35.28 -3.09 24.53
N GLU A 423 35.80 -2.68 25.69
CA GLU A 423 35.03 -1.96 26.70
C GLU A 423 34.68 -0.56 26.19
N ALA A 424 33.43 -0.16 26.34
CA ALA A 424 32.98 1.20 26.04
C ALA A 424 32.63 1.97 27.33
N THR A 425 33.00 3.23 27.37
CA THR A 425 32.69 4.12 28.51
C THR A 425 32.12 5.44 27.99
N SER A 426 31.03 5.89 28.62
CA SER A 426 30.32 7.13 28.28
C SER A 426 29.93 7.90 29.54
N SER A 427 29.78 9.22 29.43
CA SER A 427 29.14 10.04 30.46
C SER A 427 27.73 10.36 30.07
N ILE A 428 26.76 9.94 30.85
CA ILE A 428 25.34 10.11 30.60
C ILE A 428 24.77 11.15 31.57
N GLN A 429 24.11 12.17 31.03
CA GLN A 429 23.39 13.16 31.83
C GLN A 429 21.94 12.71 31.98
N ILE A 430 21.50 12.49 33.20
CA ILE A 430 20.08 12.21 33.51
C ILE A 430 19.42 13.55 33.86
N ASN A 431 18.35 13.90 33.20
CA ASN A 431 17.46 15.03 33.51
C ASN A 431 16.02 14.57 33.71
N GLU A 432 15.66 13.54 33.01
CA GLU A 432 14.38 12.79 32.90
C GLU A 432 14.72 11.41 32.38
N ASP A 433 13.78 10.70 31.74
CA ASP A 433 14.05 9.39 31.16
C ASP A 433 14.97 9.50 29.93
N VAL A 434 16.02 8.73 29.94
CA VAL A 434 17.07 8.78 28.92
C VAL A 434 17.16 7.41 28.24
N PHE A 435 17.16 7.41 26.90
CA PHE A 435 17.52 6.26 26.09
C PHE A 435 18.90 6.47 25.44
N THR A 436 19.75 5.45 25.46
CA THR A 436 21.05 5.49 24.77
C THR A 436 21.41 4.14 24.16
N THR A 437 22.05 4.17 22.98
CA THR A 437 22.62 2.97 22.35
C THR A 437 24.14 3.00 22.47
N ILE A 438 24.72 1.90 22.91
CA ILE A 438 26.18 1.71 23.00
C ILE A 438 26.58 0.59 22.04
N ILE A 439 27.43 0.96 21.08
CA ILE A 439 27.99 0.01 20.10
C ILE A 439 29.30 -0.55 20.60
N LEU A 440 29.41 -1.87 20.67
CA LEU A 440 30.65 -2.56 21.02
C LEU A 440 31.37 -3.11 19.79
N ASN A 441 32.68 -2.89 19.71
CA ASN A 441 33.52 -3.44 18.65
C ASN A 441 34.14 -4.77 19.11
N LYS A 442 34.17 -5.77 18.21
CA LYS A 442 34.87 -7.02 18.46
C LYS A 442 36.39 -6.77 18.59
N LYS A 443 37.02 -7.47 19.55
CA LYS A 443 38.50 -7.43 19.75
C LYS A 443 39.22 -8.12 18.61
#